data_5240aa7eba72b21232f4cac606e5c5f4
#
_entry.id   5240aa7eba72b21232f4cac606e5c5f4
#
_cell.length_a   1.000
_cell.length_b   1.000
_cell.length_c   1.000
_cell.angle_alpha   90.00
_cell.angle_beta   90.00
_cell.angle_gamma   90.00
#
_symmetry.space_group_name_H-M   'P 1'
#
loop_
_entity.id
_entity.type
_entity.pdbx_description
1 polymer ?
#
loop_
_entity_poly.entity_id
_entity_poly.type
_entity_poly.pdbx_seq_one_letter_code
_entity_poly.pdbx_strand_id
1 'polypeptide(L)'
;ATIIRPEDDKDRVKVCHGRLKSGGRAAIDPDRDALLEIRIQNIETGEETGIDETGEVLLRGRTMTPGYYKDAVVTQHTIDQDGWFHTGDLGILDEKGYLKFLGRSNDMYKINGENVSPQFVESILSRHEAVNVVEVVGIGHEKCGEVGVAFIDTDRPTEGLEEELRIYAKEHLARFQCPYYYIFMKRHNWPRTETGKISKKELRKVAVSYIQHHS
;
A
#
# COMPACT_ATOMS: atom_id res chain seq x y z
N ALA A 1 3.32 -8.47 13.36
CA ALA A 1 4.69 -8.20 13.74
C ALA A 1 4.84 -6.90 14.55
N THR A 2 4.06 -5.88 14.30
CA THR A 2 4.00 -4.64 15.10
C THR A 2 2.83 -4.64 16.05
N ILE A 3 2.93 -3.89 17.14
CA ILE A 3 1.85 -3.68 18.10
C ILE A 3 1.72 -2.21 18.45
N ILE A 4 0.50 -1.81 18.76
CA ILE A 4 0.18 -0.54 19.40
C ILE A 4 0.09 -0.80 20.90
N ARG A 5 0.80 -0.01 21.69
CA ARG A 5 0.83 -0.12 23.16
C ARG A 5 0.05 1.02 23.79
N PRO A 6 -0.46 0.85 25.03
CA PRO A 6 -1.16 1.93 25.74
C PRO A 6 -0.36 3.23 25.92
N GLU A 7 0.97 3.10 26.02
CA GLU A 7 1.91 4.21 26.15
C GLU A 7 2.32 4.86 24.83
N ASP A 8 1.89 4.30 23.69
CA ASP A 8 2.21 4.88 22.38
C ASP A 8 1.46 6.19 22.17
N ASP A 9 2.13 7.13 21.48
CA ASP A 9 1.58 8.43 21.14
C ASP A 9 0.32 8.24 20.26
N LYS A 10 -0.83 8.74 20.76
CA LYS A 10 -2.13 8.57 20.10
C LYS A 10 -2.20 9.19 18.71
N ASP A 11 -1.44 10.26 18.46
CA ASP A 11 -1.44 10.88 17.14
C ASP A 11 -0.56 10.10 16.15
N ARG A 12 0.52 9.50 16.61
CA ARG A 12 1.34 8.58 15.80
C ARG A 12 0.60 7.32 15.43
N VAL A 13 -0.11 6.68 16.36
CA VAL A 13 -0.85 5.43 16.05
C VAL A 13 -1.99 5.62 15.07
N LYS A 14 -2.47 6.84 14.85
CA LYS A 14 -3.45 7.13 13.79
C LYS A 14 -2.87 7.00 12.38
N VAL A 15 -1.54 7.14 12.22
CA VAL A 15 -0.84 7.17 10.94
C VAL A 15 0.19 6.05 10.76
N CYS A 16 0.46 5.27 11.81
CA CYS A 16 1.43 4.20 11.82
C CYS A 16 0.81 2.86 12.22
N HIS A 17 1.46 1.77 11.83
CA HIS A 17 1.01 0.40 12.15
C HIS A 17 1.64 -0.15 13.44
N GLY A 18 2.07 0.72 14.35
CA GLY A 18 2.70 0.38 15.61
C GLY A 18 4.21 0.17 15.52
N ARG A 19 4.81 -0.20 16.66
CA ARG A 19 6.23 -0.52 16.79
C ARG A 19 6.45 -2.03 16.81
N LEU A 20 7.68 -2.47 16.54
CA LEU A 20 8.08 -3.85 16.80
C LEU A 20 7.77 -4.26 18.24
N LYS A 21 7.29 -5.48 18.42
CA LYS A 21 6.88 -6.04 19.71
C LYS A 21 8.00 -5.95 20.77
N SER A 22 9.25 -5.92 20.35
CA SER A 22 10.44 -5.84 21.18
C SER A 22 11.11 -4.46 21.25
N GLY A 23 10.50 -3.42 20.70
CA GLY A 23 10.92 -2.04 20.97
C GLY A 23 12.04 -1.48 20.09
N GLY A 24 11.77 -1.20 18.83
CA GLY A 24 12.69 -0.46 17.98
C GLY A 24 13.53 -1.35 17.05
N ARG A 25 14.41 -0.72 16.28
CA ARG A 25 15.38 -1.38 15.40
C ARG A 25 15.91 -2.64 16.08
N ALA A 26 15.42 -3.82 15.67
CA ALA A 26 15.70 -5.09 16.31
C ALA A 26 16.05 -4.95 17.80
N ALA A 27 15.08 -4.91 18.71
CA ALA A 27 15.41 -5.04 20.11
C ALA A 27 15.96 -6.44 20.30
N ILE A 28 17.24 -6.53 20.14
CA ILE A 28 18.04 -7.67 20.54
C ILE A 28 17.96 -7.61 22.07
N ASP A 29 17.14 -8.47 22.66
CA ASP A 29 17.41 -8.93 24.00
C ASP A 29 18.71 -9.70 23.87
N PRO A 30 19.84 -9.23 24.43
CA PRO A 30 21.15 -9.87 24.26
C PRO A 30 21.13 -11.33 24.74
N ASP A 31 20.14 -11.71 25.56
CA ASP A 31 19.97 -13.06 26.10
C ASP A 31 18.88 -13.88 25.36
N ARG A 32 18.19 -13.29 24.38
CA ARG A 32 17.15 -13.98 23.58
C ARG A 32 17.27 -13.55 22.12
N ASP A 33 17.40 -14.52 21.21
CA ASP A 33 17.27 -14.31 19.77
C ASP A 33 16.04 -13.44 19.47
N ALA A 34 16.18 -12.42 18.65
CA ALA A 34 15.11 -11.53 18.26
C ALA A 34 13.91 -12.37 17.75
N LEU A 35 12.73 -12.16 18.35
CA LEU A 35 11.51 -12.86 17.90
C LEU A 35 11.18 -12.46 16.47
N LEU A 36 11.41 -11.19 16.14
CA LEU A 36 11.21 -10.63 14.82
C LEU A 36 12.07 -9.37 14.66
N GLU A 37 12.73 -9.27 13.51
CA GLU A 37 13.45 -8.10 13.03
C GLU A 37 12.71 -7.50 11.85
N ILE A 38 12.77 -6.18 11.69
CA ILE A 38 12.30 -5.46 10.50
C ILE A 38 13.46 -4.66 9.93
N ARG A 39 13.58 -4.70 8.60
CA ARG A 39 14.46 -3.86 7.82
C ARG A 39 13.67 -3.21 6.70
N ILE A 40 13.96 -1.96 6.40
CA ILE A 40 13.46 -1.29 5.19
C ILE A 40 14.61 -1.28 4.19
N GLN A 41 14.36 -1.80 3.00
CA GLN A 41 15.37 -1.96 1.95
C GLN A 41 14.98 -1.13 0.73
N ASN A 42 15.93 -0.37 0.21
CA ASN A 42 15.76 0.31 -1.07
C ASN A 42 15.60 -0.73 -2.19
N ILE A 43 14.52 -0.63 -2.98
CA ILE A 43 14.20 -1.62 -4.01
C ILE A 43 15.20 -1.60 -5.17
N GLU A 44 15.80 -0.43 -5.45
CA GLU A 44 16.71 -0.26 -6.58
C GLU A 44 18.14 -0.68 -6.23
N THR A 45 18.62 -0.32 -5.04
CA THR A 45 20.01 -0.58 -4.63
C THR A 45 20.17 -1.86 -3.82
N GLY A 46 19.11 -2.37 -3.21
CA GLY A 46 19.16 -3.51 -2.28
C GLY A 46 19.79 -3.18 -0.92
N GLU A 47 20.14 -1.92 -0.67
CA GLU A 47 20.73 -1.47 0.60
C GLU A 47 19.66 -1.13 1.63
N GLU A 48 20.02 -1.20 2.92
CA GLU A 48 19.12 -0.74 3.99
C GLU A 48 18.93 0.77 3.90
N THR A 49 17.65 1.21 3.96
CA THR A 49 17.31 2.64 3.93
C THR A 49 17.61 3.33 5.26
N GLY A 50 17.72 4.65 5.20
CA GLY A 50 17.74 5.50 6.40
C GLY A 50 16.40 5.58 7.12
N ILE A 51 16.38 6.35 8.22
CA ILE A 51 15.16 6.70 8.94
C ILE A 51 14.31 7.61 8.05
N ASP A 52 12.99 7.41 8.09
CA ASP A 52 11.99 8.14 7.29
C ASP A 52 12.13 7.98 5.76
N GLU A 53 12.94 7.03 5.30
CA GLU A 53 13.05 6.69 3.89
C GLU A 53 12.16 5.51 3.51
N THR A 54 11.63 5.56 2.27
CA THR A 54 10.75 4.53 1.73
C THR A 54 11.53 3.36 1.17
N GLY A 55 11.11 2.14 1.49
CA GLY A 55 11.64 0.92 0.89
C GLY A 55 10.74 -0.28 1.12
N GLU A 56 11.18 -1.45 0.65
CA GLU A 56 10.50 -2.71 0.92
C GLU A 56 10.68 -3.11 2.39
N VAL A 57 9.59 -3.53 3.01
CA VAL A 57 9.59 -4.07 4.37
C VAL A 57 10.08 -5.50 4.34
N LEU A 58 11.22 -5.77 4.95
CA LEU A 58 11.77 -7.11 5.12
C LEU A 58 11.60 -7.58 6.56
N LEU A 59 11.31 -8.85 6.73
CA LEU A 59 11.09 -9.47 8.03
C LEU A 59 12.03 -10.66 8.22
N ARG A 60 12.61 -10.79 9.42
CA ARG A 60 13.41 -11.96 9.81
C ARG A 60 13.15 -12.32 11.26
N GLY A 61 13.17 -13.59 11.60
CA GLY A 61 13.08 -14.03 13.00
C GLY A 61 12.39 -15.37 13.19
N ARG A 62 12.36 -15.80 14.43
CA ARG A 62 11.84 -17.15 14.84
C ARG A 62 10.34 -17.33 14.63
N THR A 63 9.59 -16.23 14.46
CA THR A 63 8.14 -16.26 14.21
C THR A 63 7.80 -16.32 12.73
N MET A 64 8.80 -16.26 11.86
CA MET A 64 8.61 -16.34 10.41
C MET A 64 8.40 -17.79 9.96
N THR A 65 7.67 -17.94 8.84
CA THR A 65 7.54 -19.23 8.18
C THR A 65 8.89 -19.69 7.63
N PRO A 66 9.19 -20.99 7.64
CA PRO A 66 10.39 -21.51 6.98
C PRO A 66 10.27 -21.54 5.45
N GLY A 67 9.08 -21.28 4.90
CA GLY A 67 8.83 -21.25 3.46
C GLY A 67 7.40 -21.62 3.07
N TYR A 68 7.18 -21.70 1.77
CA TYR A 68 5.92 -22.12 1.18
C TYR A 68 5.84 -23.64 1.06
N TYR A 69 4.75 -24.25 1.49
CA TYR A 69 4.59 -25.69 1.49
C TYR A 69 4.66 -26.27 0.07
N LYS A 70 5.61 -27.15 -0.16
CA LYS A 70 5.89 -27.82 -1.45
C LYS A 70 6.19 -26.84 -2.62
N ASP A 71 6.62 -25.61 -2.32
CA ASP A 71 6.98 -24.62 -3.32
C ASP A 71 8.35 -24.01 -3.01
N ALA A 72 9.38 -24.73 -3.40
CA ALA A 72 10.77 -24.31 -3.18
C ALA A 72 11.14 -23.07 -4.02
N VAL A 73 10.54 -22.94 -5.22
CA VAL A 73 10.83 -21.82 -6.12
C VAL A 73 10.31 -20.51 -5.52
N VAL A 74 9.06 -20.48 -5.09
CA VAL A 74 8.49 -19.30 -4.41
C VAL A 74 9.24 -19.03 -3.11
N THR A 75 9.62 -20.06 -2.35
CA THR A 75 10.38 -19.88 -1.11
C THR A 75 11.72 -19.17 -1.36
N GLN A 76 12.49 -19.63 -2.35
CA GLN A 76 13.78 -19.02 -2.70
C GLN A 76 13.67 -17.58 -3.23
N HIS A 77 12.55 -17.23 -3.86
CA HIS A 77 12.30 -15.86 -4.31
C HIS A 77 11.83 -14.93 -3.21
N THR A 78 11.26 -15.50 -2.14
CA THR A 78 10.65 -14.72 -1.07
C THR A 78 11.52 -14.63 0.18
N ILE A 79 12.38 -15.63 0.42
CA ILE A 79 13.34 -15.62 1.53
C ILE A 79 14.74 -15.62 0.94
N ASP A 80 15.50 -14.57 1.22
CA ASP A 80 16.87 -14.45 0.74
C ASP A 80 17.87 -15.36 1.51
N GLN A 81 19.13 -15.33 1.08
CA GLN A 81 20.20 -16.17 1.67
C GLN A 81 20.50 -15.81 3.12
N ASP A 82 20.21 -14.56 3.54
CA ASP A 82 20.41 -14.06 4.90
C ASP A 82 19.18 -14.31 5.79
N GLY A 83 18.16 -14.97 5.26
CA GLY A 83 16.92 -15.33 5.96
C GLY A 83 15.90 -14.19 6.06
N TRP A 84 16.04 -13.13 5.27
CA TRP A 84 15.05 -12.06 5.19
C TRP A 84 13.90 -12.46 4.27
N PHE A 85 12.69 -12.31 4.79
CA PHE A 85 11.44 -12.50 4.06
C PHE A 85 11.06 -11.19 3.36
N HIS A 86 11.06 -11.19 2.04
CA HIS A 86 10.61 -10.11 1.18
C HIS A 86 9.08 -10.07 1.18
N THR A 87 8.50 -9.05 1.83
CA THR A 87 7.03 -8.98 1.99
C THR A 87 6.32 -8.48 0.74
N GLY A 88 7.01 -7.78 -0.14
CA GLY A 88 6.43 -7.01 -1.24
C GLY A 88 5.66 -5.78 -0.75
N ASP A 89 5.71 -5.47 0.53
CA ASP A 89 5.08 -4.30 1.13
C ASP A 89 6.07 -3.14 1.23
N LEU A 90 5.63 -1.93 0.92
CA LEU A 90 6.41 -0.72 1.12
C LEU A 90 6.12 -0.10 2.47
N GLY A 91 7.15 0.45 3.09
CA GLY A 91 7.02 1.11 4.39
C GLY A 91 8.15 2.07 4.67
N ILE A 92 7.99 2.77 5.79
CA ILE A 92 8.95 3.71 6.38
C ILE A 92 9.06 3.35 7.85
N LEU A 93 10.29 3.32 8.38
CA LEU A 93 10.51 3.29 9.82
C LEU A 93 10.92 4.69 10.29
N ASP A 94 10.21 5.22 11.28
CA ASP A 94 10.61 6.46 11.92
C ASP A 94 11.71 6.24 12.98
N GLU A 95 12.31 7.32 13.48
CA GLU A 95 13.36 7.32 14.50
C GLU A 95 12.98 6.56 15.79
N LYS A 96 11.69 6.41 16.07
CA LYS A 96 11.15 5.68 17.23
C LYS A 96 10.77 4.24 16.92
N GLY A 97 11.03 3.79 15.69
CA GLY A 97 10.75 2.43 15.23
C GLY A 97 9.28 2.15 14.93
N TYR A 98 8.46 3.18 14.69
CA TYR A 98 7.10 2.98 14.19
C TYR A 98 7.14 2.70 12.69
N LEU A 99 6.45 1.63 12.29
CA LEU A 99 6.28 1.28 10.89
C LEU A 99 5.04 1.98 10.32
N LYS A 100 5.25 2.79 9.30
CA LYS A 100 4.20 3.33 8.45
C LYS A 100 4.15 2.51 7.17
N PHE A 101 3.06 1.79 6.95
CA PHE A 101 2.82 1.02 5.76
C PHE A 101 2.32 1.93 4.62
N LEU A 102 2.92 1.79 3.44
CA LEU A 102 2.62 2.63 2.28
C LEU A 102 1.86 1.90 1.16
N GLY A 103 1.81 0.57 1.22
CA GLY A 103 1.14 -0.23 0.22
C GLY A 103 1.98 -1.39 -0.29
N ARG A 104 1.48 -2.06 -1.34
CA ARG A 104 2.21 -3.10 -2.07
C ARG A 104 3.08 -2.48 -3.14
N SER A 105 4.33 -2.95 -3.26
CA SER A 105 5.24 -2.52 -4.32
C SER A 105 4.63 -2.75 -5.72
N ASN A 106 3.99 -3.89 -5.92
CA ASN A 106 3.33 -4.26 -7.18
C ASN A 106 2.03 -3.51 -7.48
N ASP A 107 1.48 -2.78 -6.50
CA ASP A 107 0.28 -1.97 -6.70
C ASP A 107 0.60 -0.51 -6.98
N MET A 108 1.84 -0.07 -6.66
CA MET A 108 2.30 1.28 -7.03
C MET A 108 2.21 1.50 -8.54
N TYR A 109 1.93 2.73 -8.93
CA TYR A 109 1.99 3.13 -10.33
C TYR A 109 2.85 4.39 -10.50
N LYS A 110 3.41 4.55 -11.69
CA LYS A 110 4.31 5.67 -12.00
C LYS A 110 3.65 6.65 -12.96
N ILE A 111 3.44 7.88 -12.50
CA ILE A 111 2.97 8.98 -13.33
C ILE A 111 4.08 10.00 -13.54
N ASN A 112 4.51 10.22 -14.78
CA ASN A 112 5.62 11.13 -15.14
C ASN A 112 6.91 10.85 -14.32
N GLY A 113 7.18 9.60 -13.96
CA GLY A 113 8.34 9.21 -13.14
C GLY A 113 8.12 9.21 -11.64
N GLU A 114 7.03 9.79 -11.15
CA GLU A 114 6.69 9.85 -9.73
C GLU A 114 5.93 8.59 -9.27
N ASN A 115 6.36 7.99 -8.19
CA ASN A 115 5.69 6.83 -7.60
C ASN A 115 4.45 7.26 -6.81
N VAL A 116 3.31 6.64 -7.11
CA VAL A 116 2.04 6.89 -6.41
C VAL A 116 1.57 5.63 -5.69
N SER A 117 1.29 5.78 -4.40
CA SER A 117 0.65 4.74 -3.60
C SER A 117 -0.87 4.81 -3.75
N PRO A 118 -1.52 3.79 -4.34
CA PRO A 118 -2.98 3.71 -4.39
C PRO A 118 -3.60 3.82 -3.01
N GLN A 119 -3.04 3.14 -2.01
CA GLN A 119 -3.58 3.13 -0.65
C GLN A 119 -3.51 4.50 0.02
N PHE A 120 -2.48 5.30 -0.26
CA PHE A 120 -2.43 6.66 0.23
C PHE A 120 -3.56 7.50 -0.37
N VAL A 121 -3.77 7.42 -1.68
CA VAL A 121 -4.89 8.10 -2.38
C VAL A 121 -6.24 7.63 -1.83
N GLU A 122 -6.42 6.32 -1.66
CA GLU A 122 -7.61 5.70 -1.06
C GLU A 122 -7.87 6.26 0.35
N SER A 123 -6.82 6.38 1.18
CA SER A 123 -6.93 6.88 2.55
C SER A 123 -7.39 8.34 2.63
N ILE A 124 -7.10 9.12 1.61
CA ILE A 124 -7.55 10.52 1.51
C ILE A 124 -8.99 10.57 0.99
N LEU A 125 -9.27 9.93 -0.14
CA LEU A 125 -10.60 9.95 -0.76
C LEU A 125 -11.67 9.33 0.14
N SER A 126 -11.35 8.31 0.93
CA SER A 126 -12.28 7.67 1.88
C SER A 126 -12.73 8.58 3.02
N ARG A 127 -12.09 9.73 3.23
CA ARG A 127 -12.51 10.73 4.23
C ARG A 127 -13.64 11.63 3.72
N HIS A 128 -13.89 11.63 2.42
CA HIS A 128 -14.96 12.42 1.83
C HIS A 128 -16.31 11.77 2.14
N GLU A 129 -17.27 12.55 2.62
CA GLU A 129 -18.57 12.05 3.11
C GLU A 129 -19.41 11.28 2.08
N ALA A 130 -19.19 11.55 0.79
CA ALA A 130 -19.89 10.87 -0.30
C ALA A 130 -19.27 9.51 -0.65
N VAL A 131 -18.13 9.13 -0.06
CA VAL A 131 -17.39 7.93 -0.41
C VAL A 131 -17.62 6.86 0.64
N ASN A 132 -18.37 5.81 0.29
CA ASN A 132 -18.52 4.64 1.17
C ASN A 132 -17.27 3.78 1.14
N VAL A 133 -16.77 3.48 -0.05
CA VAL A 133 -15.54 2.71 -0.27
C VAL A 133 -14.87 3.21 -1.55
N VAL A 134 -13.56 3.22 -1.56
CA VAL A 134 -12.74 3.56 -2.72
C VAL A 134 -11.63 2.54 -2.91
N GLU A 135 -11.34 2.20 -4.15
CA GLU A 135 -10.17 1.45 -4.58
C GLU A 135 -9.49 2.20 -5.73
N VAL A 136 -8.18 2.29 -5.68
CA VAL A 136 -7.40 2.97 -6.72
C VAL A 136 -6.48 1.97 -7.39
N VAL A 137 -6.41 2.06 -8.71
CA VAL A 137 -5.49 1.26 -9.54
C VAL A 137 -4.77 2.15 -10.53
N GLY A 138 -3.52 1.82 -10.84
CA GLY A 138 -2.80 2.43 -11.96
C GLY A 138 -3.09 1.67 -13.25
N ILE A 139 -3.26 2.40 -14.34
CA ILE A 139 -3.36 1.85 -15.71
C ILE A 139 -2.41 2.59 -16.65
N GLY A 140 -1.98 1.92 -17.72
CA GLY A 140 -1.12 2.53 -18.73
C GLY A 140 -1.79 3.73 -19.40
N HIS A 141 -1.00 4.80 -19.65
CA HIS A 141 -1.44 6.01 -20.32
C HIS A 141 -0.35 6.54 -21.25
N GLU A 142 -0.70 6.86 -22.50
CA GLU A 142 0.26 7.18 -23.58
C GLU A 142 1.21 8.34 -23.24
N LYS A 143 0.73 9.38 -22.54
CA LYS A 143 1.51 10.61 -22.26
C LYS A 143 2.19 10.61 -20.89
N CYS A 144 1.66 9.87 -19.91
CA CYS A 144 2.09 9.97 -18.52
C CYS A 144 2.76 8.71 -17.99
N GLY A 145 2.90 7.66 -18.83
CA GLY A 145 3.31 6.33 -18.42
C GLY A 145 2.13 5.58 -17.80
N GLU A 146 1.73 5.94 -16.60
CA GLU A 146 0.53 5.42 -15.96
C GLU A 146 -0.31 6.56 -15.38
N VAL A 147 -1.59 6.29 -15.11
CA VAL A 147 -2.52 7.21 -14.41
C VAL A 147 -3.38 6.43 -13.41
N GLY A 148 -3.78 7.12 -12.34
CA GLY A 148 -4.68 6.57 -11.34
C GLY A 148 -6.14 6.56 -11.79
N VAL A 149 -6.84 5.46 -11.50
CA VAL A 149 -8.29 5.30 -11.67
C VAL A 149 -8.88 4.99 -10.31
N ALA A 150 -9.79 5.83 -9.84
CA ALA A 150 -10.51 5.63 -8.59
C ALA A 150 -11.87 4.98 -8.86
N PHE A 151 -12.08 3.80 -8.31
CA PHE A 151 -13.39 3.15 -8.25
C PHE A 151 -14.09 3.60 -6.96
N ILE A 152 -15.27 4.19 -7.09
CA ILE A 152 -16.01 4.79 -5.97
C ILE A 152 -17.34 4.07 -5.78
N ASP A 153 -17.57 3.53 -4.58
CA ASP A 153 -18.88 3.14 -4.11
C ASP A 153 -19.49 4.30 -3.31
N THR A 154 -20.69 4.72 -3.70
CA THR A 154 -21.40 5.83 -3.08
C THR A 154 -22.90 5.57 -3.08
N ASP A 155 -23.62 6.10 -2.09
CA ASP A 155 -25.09 6.13 -2.05
C ASP A 155 -25.65 7.47 -2.51
N ARG A 156 -24.79 8.46 -2.78
CA ARG A 156 -25.19 9.75 -3.35
C ARG A 156 -25.39 9.64 -4.87
N PRO A 157 -26.24 10.52 -5.46
CA PRO A 157 -26.30 10.69 -6.91
C PRO A 157 -24.93 11.05 -7.46
N THR A 158 -24.56 10.47 -8.60
CA THR A 158 -23.22 10.66 -9.20
C THR A 158 -23.11 11.93 -10.04
N GLU A 159 -24.24 12.57 -10.36
CA GLU A 159 -24.24 13.83 -11.10
C GLU A 159 -23.50 14.93 -10.31
N GLY A 160 -22.48 15.53 -10.90
CA GLY A 160 -21.63 16.53 -10.26
C GLY A 160 -20.64 15.99 -9.21
N LEU A 161 -20.78 14.73 -8.74
CA LEU A 161 -19.93 14.16 -7.70
C LEU A 161 -18.49 13.97 -8.16
N GLU A 162 -18.26 13.68 -9.44
CA GLU A 162 -16.90 13.56 -9.98
C GLU A 162 -16.14 14.88 -9.81
N GLU A 163 -16.74 16.00 -10.15
CA GLU A 163 -16.07 17.31 -10.01
C GLU A 163 -15.85 17.67 -8.53
N GLU A 164 -16.80 17.36 -7.66
CA GLU A 164 -16.67 17.53 -6.20
C GLU A 164 -15.44 16.73 -5.68
N LEU A 165 -15.30 15.46 -6.08
CA LEU A 165 -14.16 14.62 -5.67
C LEU A 165 -12.84 15.06 -6.31
N ARG A 166 -12.86 15.60 -7.53
CA ARG A 166 -11.68 16.18 -8.18
C ARG A 166 -11.17 17.41 -7.43
N ILE A 167 -12.07 18.28 -6.98
CA ILE A 167 -11.72 19.44 -6.16
C ILE A 167 -11.13 18.98 -4.84
N TYR A 168 -11.82 18.06 -4.15
CA TYR A 168 -11.35 17.50 -2.88
C TYR A 168 -9.97 16.86 -3.01
N ALA A 169 -9.74 16.07 -4.06
CA ALA A 169 -8.43 15.47 -4.33
C ALA A 169 -7.34 16.52 -4.53
N LYS A 170 -7.59 17.58 -5.29
CA LYS A 170 -6.63 18.67 -5.50
C LYS A 170 -6.26 19.45 -4.24
N GLU A 171 -7.16 19.51 -3.26
CA GLU A 171 -6.92 20.17 -1.98
C GLU A 171 -6.08 19.33 -1.01
N HIS A 172 -6.12 18.00 -1.14
CA HIS A 172 -5.55 17.08 -0.15
C HIS A 172 -4.42 16.19 -0.69
N LEU A 173 -4.21 16.15 -2.00
CA LEU A 173 -3.21 15.33 -2.68
C LEU A 173 -2.29 16.20 -3.54
N ALA A 174 -1.05 15.76 -3.71
CA ALA A 174 -0.19 16.35 -4.73
C ALA A 174 -0.79 16.13 -6.13
N ARG A 175 -0.53 17.04 -7.06
CA ARG A 175 -1.12 17.02 -8.42
C ARG A 175 -0.97 15.67 -9.12
N PHE A 176 0.20 15.03 -9.00
CA PHE A 176 0.48 13.73 -9.62
C PHE A 176 -0.22 12.57 -8.92
N GLN A 177 -0.68 12.74 -7.68
CA GLN A 177 -1.42 11.72 -6.93
C GLN A 177 -2.92 11.75 -7.21
N CYS A 178 -3.46 12.84 -7.77
CA CYS A 178 -4.88 12.95 -8.06
C CYS A 178 -5.29 11.92 -9.13
N PRO A 179 -6.36 11.14 -8.90
CA PRO A 179 -6.86 10.23 -9.92
C PRO A 179 -7.22 10.95 -11.20
N TYR A 180 -6.87 10.34 -12.33
CA TYR A 180 -7.19 10.87 -13.65
C TYR A 180 -8.63 10.54 -14.05
N TYR A 181 -9.12 9.36 -13.63
CA TYR A 181 -10.48 8.88 -13.88
C TYR A 181 -11.17 8.49 -12.57
N TYR A 182 -12.48 8.70 -12.53
CA TYR A 182 -13.37 8.29 -11.45
C TYR A 182 -14.47 7.41 -12.02
N ILE A 183 -14.59 6.17 -11.51
CA ILE A 183 -15.58 5.19 -11.95
C ILE A 183 -16.52 4.91 -10.78
N PHE A 184 -17.78 5.30 -10.93
CA PHE A 184 -18.79 5.03 -9.92
C PHE A 184 -19.39 3.64 -10.14
N MET A 185 -19.16 2.75 -9.19
CA MET A 185 -19.59 1.37 -9.26
C MET A 185 -19.87 0.83 -7.86
N LYS A 186 -21.01 0.18 -7.68
CA LYS A 186 -21.34 -0.45 -6.40
C LYS A 186 -20.34 -1.56 -6.04
N ARG A 187 -19.88 -1.56 -4.79
CA ARG A 187 -18.85 -2.48 -4.27
C ARG A 187 -19.14 -3.96 -4.52
N HIS A 188 -20.41 -4.36 -4.54
CA HIS A 188 -20.77 -5.75 -4.81
C HIS A 188 -20.48 -6.20 -6.25
N ASN A 189 -20.32 -5.26 -7.19
CA ASN A 189 -19.92 -5.51 -8.58
C ASN A 189 -18.40 -5.52 -8.78
N TRP A 190 -17.61 -5.21 -7.75
CA TRP A 190 -16.16 -5.21 -7.87
C TRP A 190 -15.63 -6.64 -7.93
N PRO A 191 -14.70 -6.93 -8.85
CA PRO A 191 -14.12 -8.25 -8.99
C PRO A 191 -13.37 -8.66 -7.72
N ARG A 192 -13.51 -9.94 -7.35
CA ARG A 192 -12.92 -10.51 -6.15
C ARG A 192 -12.08 -11.72 -6.47
N THR A 193 -11.09 -11.96 -5.62
CA THR A 193 -10.33 -13.20 -5.59
C THR A 193 -11.18 -14.34 -5.04
N GLU A 194 -10.74 -15.59 -5.19
CA GLU A 194 -11.37 -16.77 -4.58
C GLU A 194 -11.52 -16.66 -3.06
N THR A 195 -10.61 -15.91 -2.41
CA THR A 195 -10.65 -15.64 -0.97
C THR A 195 -11.58 -14.48 -0.58
N GLY A 196 -12.32 -13.89 -1.54
CA GLY A 196 -13.27 -12.80 -1.32
C GLY A 196 -12.67 -11.39 -1.24
N LYS A 197 -11.35 -11.24 -1.35
CA LYS A 197 -10.68 -9.92 -1.38
C LYS A 197 -10.89 -9.26 -2.75
N ILE A 198 -10.91 -7.93 -2.80
CA ILE A 198 -10.97 -7.18 -4.05
C ILE A 198 -9.71 -7.47 -4.88
N SER A 199 -9.90 -7.77 -6.16
CA SER A 199 -8.83 -8.06 -7.09
C SER A 199 -8.42 -6.80 -7.86
N LYS A 200 -7.38 -6.10 -7.41
CA LYS A 200 -6.84 -4.94 -8.15
C LYS A 200 -6.43 -5.28 -9.58
N LYS A 201 -5.94 -6.50 -9.80
CA LYS A 201 -5.61 -7.00 -11.15
C LYS A 201 -6.82 -6.98 -12.10
N GLU A 202 -7.97 -7.46 -11.62
CA GLU A 202 -9.19 -7.46 -12.44
C GLU A 202 -9.82 -6.06 -12.53
N LEU A 203 -9.71 -5.24 -11.47
CA LEU A 203 -10.14 -3.83 -11.53
C LEU A 203 -9.37 -3.04 -12.60
N ARG A 204 -8.06 -3.29 -12.79
CA ARG A 204 -7.29 -2.68 -13.90
C ARG A 204 -7.90 -3.01 -15.26
N LYS A 205 -8.34 -4.27 -15.49
CA LYS A 205 -8.98 -4.65 -16.75
C LYS A 205 -10.33 -3.95 -16.94
N VAL A 206 -11.12 -3.86 -15.86
CA VAL A 206 -12.39 -3.12 -15.88
C VAL A 206 -12.15 -1.65 -16.22
N ALA A 207 -11.15 -1.02 -15.61
CA ALA A 207 -10.79 0.37 -15.88
C ALA A 207 -10.44 0.62 -17.34
N VAL A 208 -9.56 -0.22 -17.91
CA VAL A 208 -9.16 -0.11 -19.33
C VAL A 208 -10.38 -0.24 -20.24
N SER A 209 -11.22 -1.25 -20.02
CA SER A 209 -12.43 -1.45 -20.82
C SER A 209 -13.41 -0.28 -20.68
N TYR A 210 -13.62 0.21 -19.49
CA TYR A 210 -14.52 1.35 -19.23
C TYR A 210 -14.08 2.60 -19.99
N ILE A 211 -12.79 2.94 -19.92
CA ILE A 211 -12.25 4.14 -20.56
C ILE A 211 -12.32 4.04 -22.08
N GLN A 212 -12.02 2.87 -22.67
CA GLN A 212 -12.13 2.66 -24.12
C GLN A 212 -13.55 2.86 -24.67
N HIS A 213 -14.58 2.67 -23.84
CA HIS A 213 -15.98 2.83 -24.26
C HIS A 213 -16.54 4.24 -23.98
N HIS A 214 -15.82 5.08 -23.20
CA HIS A 214 -16.29 6.40 -22.76
C HIS A 214 -15.33 7.55 -23.14
N SER A 215 -14.29 7.26 -23.96
CA SER A 215 -13.32 8.26 -24.48
C SER A 215 -13.69 8.79 -25.86
#